data_453051478ffe159c87f4703b5873207b
#
_entry.id   453051478ffe159c87f4703b5873207b
#
_cell.length_a   1.000
_cell.length_b   1.000
_cell.length_c   1.000
_cell.angle_alpha   90.00
_cell.angle_beta   90.00
_cell.angle_gamma   90.00
#
_symmetry.space_group_name_H-M   'P 1'
#
loop_
_entity.id
_entity.type
_entity.pdbx_description
1 polymer ?
#
loop_
_entity_poly.entity_id
_entity_poly.type
_entity_poly.pdbx_seq_one_letter_code
_entity_poly.pdbx_strand_id
1 'polypeptide(L)'
;LGKPYPLLVSGVVSIILVIFIGHAWLAMRKFPAGYRQYRAFIQHKNSLRHSDTSLWWLQIWTGFALFFMATIHLHDMLTQPALIGPYESADRVWTGNMWPLYLMLLFAAELHASVGLYRLAIKWGWFSSDHPVRSRRRLL
;
A
#
# COMPACT_ATOMS: atom_id res chain seq x y z
N LEU A 1 -22.36 8.57 -20.78
CA LEU A 1 -21.70 7.31 -20.53
C LEU A 1 -22.21 6.70 -19.23
N GLY A 2 -22.96 5.63 -19.36
CA GLY A 2 -23.22 4.57 -18.41
C GLY A 2 -23.70 4.96 -17.02
N LYS A 3 -24.96 4.71 -16.75
CA LYS A 3 -25.36 4.49 -15.35
C LYS A 3 -24.43 3.42 -14.81
N PRO A 4 -23.75 3.65 -13.68
CA PRO A 4 -22.85 2.65 -13.13
C PRO A 4 -23.63 1.35 -12.89
N TYR A 5 -22.97 0.22 -13.15
CA TYR A 5 -23.50 -1.08 -12.79
C TYR A 5 -23.22 -1.32 -11.29
N PRO A 6 -24.11 -0.92 -10.36
CA PRO A 6 -23.80 -0.89 -8.94
C PRO A 6 -23.46 -2.28 -8.39
N LEU A 7 -24.11 -3.32 -8.88
CA LEU A 7 -23.83 -4.70 -8.47
C LEU A 7 -22.43 -5.16 -8.89
N LEU A 8 -22.01 -4.82 -10.10
CA LEU A 8 -20.66 -5.15 -10.58
C LEU A 8 -19.60 -4.41 -9.76
N VAL A 9 -19.84 -3.12 -9.50
CA VAL A 9 -18.95 -2.30 -8.67
C VAL A 9 -18.84 -2.87 -7.26
N SER A 10 -19.97 -3.16 -6.60
CA SER A 10 -19.99 -3.76 -5.26
C SER A 10 -19.27 -5.11 -5.24
N GLY A 11 -19.46 -5.94 -6.28
CA GLY A 11 -18.76 -7.22 -6.39
C GLY A 11 -17.25 -7.05 -6.49
N VAL A 12 -16.79 -6.17 -7.37
CA VAL A 12 -15.34 -5.89 -7.53
C VAL A 12 -14.74 -5.31 -6.24
N VAL A 13 -15.40 -4.33 -5.64
CA VAL A 13 -14.92 -3.70 -4.39
C VAL A 13 -14.86 -4.73 -3.25
N SER A 14 -15.84 -5.62 -3.16
CA SER A 14 -15.85 -6.70 -2.15
C SER A 14 -14.67 -7.64 -2.33
N ILE A 15 -14.34 -8.04 -3.56
CA ILE A 15 -13.17 -8.87 -3.85
C ILE A 15 -11.88 -8.14 -3.44
N ILE A 16 -11.74 -6.87 -3.82
CA ILE A 16 -10.59 -6.05 -3.44
C ILE A 16 -10.47 -5.96 -1.92
N LEU A 17 -11.58 -5.77 -1.21
CA LEU A 17 -11.61 -5.69 0.25
C LEU A 17 -11.13 -7.00 0.90
N VAL A 18 -11.56 -8.15 0.40
CA VAL A 18 -11.12 -9.47 0.89
C VAL A 18 -9.61 -9.64 0.67
N ILE A 19 -9.10 -9.29 -0.52
CA ILE A 19 -7.67 -9.34 -0.83
C ILE A 19 -6.89 -8.39 0.09
N PHE A 20 -7.39 -7.18 0.29
CA PHE A 20 -6.79 -6.17 1.16
C PHE A 20 -6.69 -6.66 2.61
N ILE A 21 -7.77 -7.21 3.16
CA ILE A 21 -7.78 -7.78 4.52
C ILE A 21 -6.78 -8.95 4.64
N GLY A 22 -6.80 -9.87 3.68
CA GLY A 22 -5.86 -10.98 3.63
C GLY A 22 -4.40 -10.53 3.56
N HIS A 23 -4.12 -9.53 2.71
CA HIS A 23 -2.79 -8.94 2.61
C HIS A 23 -2.34 -8.28 3.93
N ALA A 24 -3.19 -7.46 4.53
CA ALA A 24 -2.91 -6.80 5.81
C ALA A 24 -2.67 -7.82 6.93
N TRP A 25 -3.50 -8.86 7.00
CA TRP A 25 -3.34 -9.97 7.96
C TRP A 25 -1.99 -10.68 7.82
N LEU A 26 -1.63 -11.05 6.60
CA LEU A 26 -0.35 -11.72 6.32
C LEU A 26 0.85 -10.80 6.62
N ALA A 27 0.72 -9.50 6.37
CA ALA A 27 1.75 -8.52 6.71
C ALA A 27 1.92 -8.39 8.23
N MET A 28 0.83 -8.29 8.97
CA MET A 28 0.85 -8.17 10.44
C MET A 28 1.51 -9.38 11.13
N ARG A 29 1.41 -10.58 10.56
CA ARG A 29 2.11 -11.77 11.09
C ARG A 29 3.63 -11.64 11.11
N LYS A 30 4.20 -10.71 10.36
CA LYS A 30 5.66 -10.47 10.30
C LYS A 30 6.12 -9.42 11.31
N PHE A 31 5.21 -8.81 12.04
CA PHE A 31 5.56 -7.85 13.08
C PHE A 31 6.07 -8.56 14.34
N PRO A 32 7.01 -7.93 15.05
CA PRO A 32 7.48 -8.46 16.32
C PRO A 32 6.32 -8.56 17.31
N ALA A 33 6.10 -9.75 17.87
CA ALA A 33 5.01 -10.04 18.80
C ALA A 33 5.26 -9.50 20.21
N GLY A 34 6.50 -9.07 20.53
CA GLY A 34 6.85 -8.59 21.86
C GLY A 34 7.84 -7.43 21.85
N TYR A 35 7.82 -6.64 22.92
CA TYR A 35 8.68 -5.47 23.09
C TYR A 35 10.18 -5.77 22.96
N ARG A 36 10.64 -6.94 23.47
CA ARG A 36 12.05 -7.37 23.32
C ARG A 36 12.44 -7.55 21.85
N GLN A 37 11.59 -8.20 21.07
CA GLN A 37 11.82 -8.39 19.62
C GLN A 37 11.83 -7.06 18.89
N TYR A 38 10.89 -6.18 19.21
CA TYR A 38 10.81 -4.83 18.65
C TYR A 38 12.09 -4.02 18.94
N ARG A 39 12.57 -4.04 20.18
CA ARG A 39 13.80 -3.34 20.59
C ARG A 39 15.04 -3.90 19.89
N ALA A 40 15.18 -5.22 19.85
CA ALA A 40 16.28 -5.88 19.14
C ALA A 40 16.27 -5.53 17.65
N PHE A 41 15.08 -5.49 17.05
CA PHE A 41 14.88 -5.11 15.67
C PHE A 41 15.30 -3.64 15.39
N ILE A 42 14.91 -2.69 16.24
CA ILE A 42 15.34 -1.28 16.11
C ILE A 42 16.86 -1.14 16.27
N GLN A 43 17.45 -1.83 17.23
CA GLN A 43 18.91 -1.83 17.42
C GLN A 43 19.63 -2.36 16.17
N HIS A 44 19.15 -3.47 15.62
CA HIS A 44 19.68 -4.06 14.40
C HIS A 44 19.56 -3.11 13.19
N LYS A 45 18.40 -2.45 13.04
CA LYS A 45 18.19 -1.43 12.02
C LYS A 45 19.24 -0.31 12.11
N ASN A 46 19.48 0.21 13.29
CA ASN A 46 20.37 1.34 13.51
C ASN A 46 21.84 0.97 13.28
N SER A 47 22.21 -0.30 13.48
CA SER A 47 23.58 -0.80 13.25
C SER A 47 23.89 -1.03 11.79
N LEU A 48 22.90 -1.42 10.97
CA LEU A 48 23.13 -1.83 9.58
C LEU A 48 23.32 -0.68 8.60
N ARG A 49 22.79 0.53 8.87
CA ARG A 49 22.81 1.71 7.96
C ARG A 49 22.58 1.36 6.47
N HIS A 50 21.75 0.36 6.19
CA HIS A 50 21.52 -0.17 4.86
C HIS A 50 20.27 0.43 4.23
N SER A 51 20.33 0.78 2.93
CA SER A 51 19.18 1.35 2.19
C SER A 51 17.96 0.44 2.21
N ASP A 52 18.14 -0.87 2.08
CA ASP A 52 17.06 -1.86 2.10
C ASP A 52 16.28 -1.85 3.42
N THR A 53 16.95 -1.53 4.53
CA THR A 53 16.30 -1.41 5.84
C THR A 53 15.43 -0.16 5.94
N SER A 54 15.88 0.94 5.36
CA SER A 54 15.11 2.19 5.28
C SER A 54 13.88 2.03 4.40
N LEU A 55 14.01 1.37 3.25
CA LEU A 55 12.90 1.04 2.36
C LEU A 55 11.88 0.13 3.04
N TRP A 56 12.32 -0.84 3.85
CA TRP A 56 11.44 -1.69 4.62
C TRP A 56 10.61 -0.88 5.64
N TRP A 57 11.21 0.08 6.33
CA TRP A 57 10.50 0.98 7.23
C TRP A 57 9.49 1.86 6.50
N LEU A 58 9.88 2.41 5.35
CA LEU A 58 8.98 3.19 4.51
C LEU A 58 7.77 2.33 4.10
N GLN A 59 7.99 1.07 3.71
CA GLN A 59 6.92 0.15 3.35
C GLN A 59 5.97 -0.15 4.52
N ILE A 60 6.49 -0.25 5.75
CA ILE A 60 5.66 -0.42 6.94
C ILE A 60 4.78 0.79 7.19
N TRP A 61 5.36 1.98 7.23
CA TRP A 61 4.61 3.21 7.51
C TRP A 61 3.56 3.50 6.44
N THR A 62 3.91 3.33 5.18
CA THR A 62 2.95 3.46 4.08
C THR A 62 1.87 2.38 4.15
N GLY A 63 2.20 1.17 4.57
CA GLY A 63 1.22 0.10 4.81
C GLY A 63 0.23 0.44 5.93
N PHE A 64 0.68 1.03 7.04
CA PHE A 64 -0.20 1.52 8.09
C PHE A 64 -1.08 2.67 7.61
N ALA A 65 -0.51 3.65 6.91
CA ALA A 65 -1.27 4.74 6.32
C ALA A 65 -2.37 4.22 5.38
N LEU A 66 -2.02 3.27 4.51
CA LEU A 66 -2.98 2.62 3.61
C LEU A 66 -4.05 1.85 4.36
N PHE A 67 -3.70 1.16 5.46
CA PHE A 67 -4.69 0.41 6.24
C PHE A 67 -5.86 1.29 6.69
N PHE A 68 -5.60 2.52 7.13
CA PHE A 68 -6.65 3.46 7.52
C PHE A 68 -7.29 4.15 6.32
N MET A 69 -6.49 4.75 5.44
CA MET A 69 -7.01 5.57 4.35
C MET A 69 -7.71 4.74 3.26
N ALA A 70 -7.16 3.58 2.90
CA ALA A 70 -7.79 2.71 1.92
C ALA A 70 -9.08 2.06 2.48
N THR A 71 -9.15 1.81 3.79
CA THR A 71 -10.39 1.34 4.42
C THR A 71 -11.51 2.36 4.26
N ILE A 72 -11.23 3.66 4.51
CA ILE A 72 -12.22 4.74 4.30
C ILE A 72 -12.63 4.78 2.83
N HIS A 73 -11.67 4.76 1.92
CA HIS A 73 -11.92 4.78 0.48
C HIS A 73 -12.78 3.58 0.01
N LEU A 74 -12.42 2.37 0.42
CA LEU A 74 -13.16 1.15 0.04
C LEU A 74 -14.56 1.11 0.66
N HIS A 75 -14.72 1.62 1.89
CA HIS A 75 -16.01 1.77 2.53
C HIS A 75 -16.93 2.69 1.71
N ASP A 76 -16.45 3.86 1.28
CA ASP A 76 -17.22 4.77 0.44
C ASP A 76 -17.62 4.12 -0.89
N MET A 77 -16.69 3.40 -1.52
CA MET A 77 -16.97 2.71 -2.79
C MET A 77 -17.99 1.58 -2.62
N LEU A 78 -17.99 0.90 -1.47
CA LEU A 78 -18.91 -0.20 -1.18
C LEU A 78 -20.31 0.30 -0.83
N THR A 79 -20.40 1.38 -0.05
CA THR A 79 -21.67 1.93 0.44
C THR A 79 -22.37 2.82 -0.58
N GLN A 80 -21.61 3.43 -1.51
CA GLN A 80 -22.10 4.34 -2.52
C GLN A 80 -21.72 3.94 -3.95
N PRO A 81 -22.01 2.70 -4.38
CA PRO A 81 -21.55 2.18 -5.67
C PRO A 81 -22.17 2.91 -6.87
N ALA A 82 -23.32 3.55 -6.70
CA ALA A 82 -23.98 4.34 -7.73
C ALA A 82 -23.33 5.72 -7.96
N LEU A 83 -22.52 6.19 -7.01
CA LEU A 83 -21.82 7.48 -7.08
C LEU A 83 -20.36 7.33 -7.56
N ILE A 84 -20.06 6.29 -8.32
CA ILE A 84 -18.75 6.04 -8.92
C ILE A 84 -18.81 6.44 -10.39
N GLY A 85 -18.47 7.67 -10.66
CA GLY A 85 -18.39 8.26 -11.99
C GLY A 85 -17.36 9.40 -12.01
N PRO A 86 -16.98 9.89 -13.19
CA PRO A 86 -15.99 10.96 -13.29
C PRO A 86 -16.37 12.24 -12.56
N TYR A 87 -17.65 12.64 -12.69
CA TYR A 87 -18.18 13.86 -12.07
C TYR A 87 -18.41 13.67 -10.57
N GLU A 88 -19.01 12.58 -10.18
CA GLU A 88 -19.30 12.24 -8.79
C GLU A 88 -18.00 12.05 -7.98
N SER A 89 -16.98 11.46 -8.61
CA SER A 89 -15.66 11.32 -8.00
C SER A 89 -14.97 12.67 -7.86
N ALA A 90 -15.04 13.54 -8.86
CA ALA A 90 -14.48 14.89 -8.78
C ALA A 90 -15.20 15.72 -7.71
N ASP A 91 -16.50 15.65 -7.64
CA ASP A 91 -17.31 16.35 -6.63
C ASP A 91 -16.95 15.89 -5.22
N ARG A 92 -16.86 14.59 -4.99
CA ARG A 92 -16.42 14.02 -3.70
C ARG A 92 -15.05 14.55 -3.29
N VAL A 93 -14.11 14.60 -4.22
CA VAL A 93 -12.74 15.05 -3.93
C VAL A 93 -12.71 16.55 -3.59
N TRP A 94 -13.36 17.39 -4.38
CA TRP A 94 -13.29 18.84 -4.25
C TRP A 94 -14.35 19.40 -3.30
N THR A 95 -15.61 19.21 -3.62
CA THR A 95 -16.75 19.77 -2.85
C THR A 95 -16.91 19.06 -1.50
N GLY A 96 -16.66 17.76 -1.46
CA GLY A 96 -16.62 16.96 -0.23
C GLY A 96 -15.36 17.16 0.61
N ASN A 97 -14.42 18.01 0.21
CA ASN A 97 -13.15 18.27 0.90
C ASN A 97 -12.31 17.02 1.20
N MET A 98 -12.47 15.96 0.41
CA MET A 98 -11.72 14.71 0.59
C MET A 98 -10.34 14.71 -0.09
N TRP A 99 -9.96 15.81 -0.75
CA TRP A 99 -8.70 15.91 -1.48
C TRP A 99 -7.45 15.62 -0.62
N PRO A 100 -7.37 15.99 0.68
CA PRO A 100 -6.17 15.67 1.45
C PRO A 100 -6.03 14.17 1.67
N LEU A 101 -7.14 13.47 1.94
CA LEU A 101 -7.15 12.02 2.10
C LEU A 101 -6.71 11.32 0.80
N TYR A 102 -7.26 11.72 -0.34
CA TYR A 102 -6.92 11.11 -1.64
C TYR A 102 -5.49 11.41 -2.08
N LEU A 103 -4.98 12.60 -1.77
CA LEU A 103 -3.58 12.96 -2.05
C LEU A 103 -2.63 12.10 -1.22
N MET A 104 -2.87 11.97 0.08
CA MET A 104 -2.07 11.12 0.96
C MET A 104 -2.19 9.64 0.60
N LEU A 105 -3.39 9.18 0.24
CA LEU A 105 -3.65 7.82 -0.21
C LEU A 105 -2.84 7.51 -1.48
N LEU A 106 -2.82 8.43 -2.45
CA LEU A 106 -2.05 8.29 -3.69
C LEU A 106 -0.55 8.12 -3.40
N PHE A 107 0.04 9.02 -2.62
CA PHE A 107 1.46 8.92 -2.27
C PHE A 107 1.78 7.67 -1.47
N ALA A 108 0.92 7.31 -0.51
CA ALA A 108 1.13 6.11 0.29
C ALA A 108 1.05 4.84 -0.58
N ALA A 109 0.10 4.77 -1.53
CA ALA A 109 -0.05 3.65 -2.44
C ALA A 109 1.15 3.54 -3.38
N GLU A 110 1.58 4.64 -3.96
CA GLU A 110 2.73 4.69 -4.87
C GLU A 110 4.01 4.22 -4.21
N LEU A 111 4.32 4.78 -3.03
CA LEU A 111 5.52 4.40 -2.27
C LEU A 111 5.45 2.96 -1.80
N HIS A 112 4.30 2.51 -1.30
CA HIS A 112 4.11 1.13 -0.83
C HIS A 112 4.28 0.11 -1.96
N ALA A 113 3.66 0.37 -3.10
CA ALA A 113 3.72 -0.49 -4.27
C ALA A 113 5.14 -0.53 -4.86
N SER A 114 5.80 0.63 -5.02
CA SER A 114 7.15 0.72 -5.57
C SER A 114 8.16 -0.03 -4.73
N VAL A 115 8.16 0.18 -3.40
CA VAL A 115 9.03 -0.57 -2.49
C VAL A 115 8.68 -2.05 -2.46
N GLY A 116 7.39 -2.39 -2.51
CA GLY A 116 6.90 -3.76 -2.56
C GLY A 116 7.40 -4.50 -3.80
N LEU A 117 7.26 -3.89 -4.99
CA LEU A 117 7.74 -4.44 -6.26
C LEU A 117 9.25 -4.59 -6.29
N TYR A 118 9.99 -3.57 -5.84
CA TYR A 118 11.45 -3.66 -5.71
C TYR A 118 11.86 -4.87 -4.89
N ARG A 119 11.27 -5.07 -3.70
CA ARG A 119 11.59 -6.19 -2.82
C ARG A 119 11.20 -7.55 -3.42
N LEU A 120 10.09 -7.59 -4.14
CA LEU A 120 9.64 -8.78 -4.85
C LEU A 120 10.61 -9.15 -5.96
N ALA A 121 11.04 -8.17 -6.75
CA ALA A 121 12.00 -8.33 -7.84
C ALA A 121 13.35 -8.85 -7.33
N ILE A 122 13.84 -8.32 -6.20
CA ILE A 122 15.06 -8.83 -5.56
C ILE A 122 14.89 -10.26 -5.05
N LYS A 123 13.76 -10.55 -4.38
CA LYS A 123 13.48 -11.87 -3.83
C LYS A 123 13.41 -12.96 -4.91
N TRP A 124 12.84 -12.64 -6.07
CA TRP A 124 12.68 -13.59 -7.16
C TRP A 124 13.83 -13.56 -8.19
N GLY A 125 14.84 -12.71 -7.96
CA GLY A 125 16.01 -12.63 -8.83
C GLY A 125 15.70 -12.12 -10.24
N TRP A 126 14.64 -11.34 -10.43
CA TRP A 126 14.24 -10.83 -11.77
C TRP A 126 15.32 -10.00 -12.44
N PHE A 127 16.23 -9.45 -11.66
CA PHE A 127 17.36 -8.65 -12.12
C PHE A 127 18.69 -9.22 -11.63
N SER A 128 18.79 -10.55 -11.58
CA SER A 128 20.06 -11.23 -11.28
C SER A 128 21.04 -10.94 -12.41
N SER A 129 22.06 -10.16 -12.12
CA SER A 129 23.26 -9.99 -12.96
C SER A 129 24.45 -10.56 -12.20
N ASP A 130 25.53 -10.88 -12.93
CA ASP A 130 26.79 -11.30 -12.34
C ASP A 130 27.37 -10.30 -11.32
N HIS A 131 26.76 -9.09 -11.26
CA HIS A 131 27.09 -8.03 -10.29
C HIS A 131 25.83 -7.55 -9.55
N PRO A 132 25.43 -8.21 -8.45
CA PRO A 132 24.20 -7.91 -7.72
C PRO A 132 24.12 -6.48 -7.17
N VAL A 133 25.27 -5.86 -6.87
CA VAL A 133 25.32 -4.48 -6.37
C VAL A 133 24.98 -3.45 -7.47
N ARG A 134 25.39 -3.69 -8.73
CA ARG A 134 25.06 -2.82 -9.86
C ARG A 134 23.58 -2.93 -10.24
N SER A 135 23.04 -4.11 -10.16
CA SER A 135 21.63 -4.40 -10.46
C SER A 135 20.69 -3.67 -9.49
N ARG A 136 21.02 -3.68 -8.19
CA ARG A 136 20.24 -2.96 -7.17
C ARG A 136 20.24 -1.45 -7.34
N ARG A 137 21.38 -0.85 -7.77
CA ARG A 137 21.48 0.60 -8.02
C ARG A 137 20.66 1.09 -9.22
N ARG A 138 20.30 0.20 -10.15
CA ARG A 138 19.49 0.54 -11.32
C ARG A 138 17.97 0.53 -11.03
N LEU A 139 17.58 -0.03 -9.88
CA LEU A 139 16.19 -0.16 -9.46
C LEU A 139 15.78 0.89 -8.43
N LEU A 140 16.72 1.63 -7.88
CA LEU A 140 16.55 2.76 -6.97
C LEU A 140 16.72 4.08 -7.72
#